data_6843394b79803173c11f15b285b0cf86
#
_entry.id   6843394b79803173c11f15b285b0cf86
#
_cell.length_a   1.000
_cell.length_b   1.000
_cell.length_c   1.000
_cell.angle_alpha   90.00
_cell.angle_beta   90.00
_cell.angle_gamma   90.00
#
_symmetry.space_group_name_H-M   'P 1'
#
loop_
_entity.id
_entity.type
_entity.pdbx_description
1 polymer ?
#
loop_
_entity_poly.entity_id
_entity_poly.type
_entity_poly.pdbx_seq_one_letter_code
_entity_poly.pdbx_strand_id
1 'polypeptide(L)'
;YNDVCPMRDVIARTGKPIIMSLGVLELQGVRKLIDFIINIWSNNAISQDIAIMHCVTSYPTLPEEANLLAIRELQSLNVTVGYSDHTIGIEAAVLSVALGARIIEKHFTIDNNYSDFRDHQLSSDPKEFSQLVERVKNASKLLGSGKKTVQKSERLVMENVRRSIVAKRDLDENTILAWDDLSWVRPGSGLPSGNEEMVLGKRLRKRVGVGELITLDNLK
;
A
#
# COMPACT_ATOMS: atom_id res chain seq x y z
N TYR A 1 17.53 -23.50 6.10
CA TYR A 1 17.37 -23.14 7.54
C TYR A 1 18.38 -23.82 8.44
N ASN A 2 18.47 -25.15 8.37
CA ASN A 2 19.47 -25.91 9.15
C ASN A 2 20.92 -25.56 8.79
N ASP A 3 21.14 -24.88 7.67
CA ASP A 3 22.44 -24.54 7.11
C ASP A 3 22.94 -23.15 7.55
N VAL A 4 22.14 -22.39 8.31
CA VAL A 4 22.59 -21.08 8.80
C VAL A 4 23.65 -21.24 9.91
N CYS A 5 23.57 -22.30 10.72
CA CYS A 5 24.57 -22.55 11.75
C CYS A 5 26.00 -22.70 11.20
N PRO A 6 26.24 -23.42 10.09
CA PRO A 6 27.56 -23.42 9.43
C PRO A 6 27.99 -22.07 8.90
N MET A 7 27.05 -21.18 8.55
CA MET A 7 27.35 -19.82 8.07
C MET A 7 27.70 -18.83 9.20
N ARG A 8 27.57 -19.21 10.47
CA ARG A 8 27.82 -18.36 11.64
C ARG A 8 29.13 -17.56 11.51
N ASP A 9 30.21 -18.25 11.19
CA ASP A 9 31.53 -17.61 11.10
C ASP A 9 31.65 -16.67 9.91
N VAL A 10 30.97 -16.97 8.80
CA VAL A 10 30.90 -16.08 7.62
C VAL A 10 30.13 -14.82 7.97
N ILE A 11 28.97 -14.94 8.61
CA ILE A 11 28.14 -13.82 9.05
C ILE A 11 28.92 -12.92 10.00
N ALA A 12 29.63 -13.53 11.01
CA ALA A 12 30.42 -12.81 11.99
C ALA A 12 31.63 -12.08 11.39
N ARG A 13 32.28 -12.67 10.38
CA ARG A 13 33.51 -12.09 9.79
C ARG A 13 33.27 -11.07 8.70
N THR A 14 32.20 -11.24 7.88
CA THR A 14 32.00 -10.39 6.71
C THR A 14 31.33 -9.06 7.06
N GLY A 15 30.50 -9.03 8.09
CA GLY A 15 29.76 -7.84 8.50
C GLY A 15 28.87 -7.27 7.39
N LYS A 16 28.42 -8.07 6.42
CA LYS A 16 27.59 -7.65 5.29
C LYS A 16 26.10 -7.75 5.62
N PRO A 17 25.25 -6.88 5.00
CA PRO A 17 23.80 -7.10 5.05
C PRO A 17 23.42 -8.46 4.47
N ILE A 18 22.32 -9.02 4.95
CA ILE A 18 21.87 -10.37 4.59
C ILE A 18 20.50 -10.30 3.96
N ILE A 19 20.32 -10.98 2.82
CA ILE A 19 19.01 -11.28 2.21
C ILE A 19 18.81 -12.78 2.29
N MET A 20 17.65 -13.23 2.84
CA MET A 20 17.35 -14.64 3.00
C MET A 20 15.98 -15.01 2.48
N SER A 21 15.91 -16.06 1.67
CA SER A 21 14.65 -16.68 1.27
C SER A 21 14.21 -17.70 2.33
N LEU A 22 12.92 -17.68 2.71
CA LEU A 22 12.38 -18.37 3.89
C LEU A 22 11.56 -19.61 3.53
N GLY A 23 11.95 -20.33 2.49
CA GLY A 23 11.26 -21.58 2.14
C GLY A 23 11.24 -22.59 3.30
N VAL A 24 10.13 -23.34 3.44
CA VAL A 24 9.95 -24.42 4.42
C VAL A 24 10.04 -23.95 5.89
N LEU A 25 9.74 -22.70 6.17
CA LEU A 25 9.76 -22.13 7.52
C LEU A 25 8.41 -21.56 7.92
N GLU A 26 7.99 -21.86 9.15
CA GLU A 26 6.90 -21.18 9.84
C GLU A 26 7.41 -19.91 10.53
N LEU A 27 6.51 -18.98 10.85
CA LEU A 27 6.81 -17.69 11.45
C LEU A 27 7.71 -17.77 12.69
N GLN A 28 7.48 -18.77 13.56
CA GLN A 28 8.31 -18.97 14.75
C GLN A 28 9.76 -19.33 14.39
N GLY A 29 9.94 -20.12 13.34
CA GLY A 29 11.27 -20.45 12.82
C GLY A 29 11.99 -19.24 12.27
N VAL A 30 11.24 -18.36 11.55
CA VAL A 30 11.76 -17.10 11.02
C VAL A 30 12.24 -16.17 12.15
N ARG A 31 11.45 -16.03 13.23
CA ARG A 31 11.85 -15.22 14.40
C ARG A 31 13.16 -15.72 15.00
N LYS A 32 13.27 -17.04 15.27
CA LYS A 32 14.48 -17.65 15.81
C LYS A 32 15.70 -17.42 14.91
N LEU A 33 15.50 -17.45 13.59
CA LEU A 33 16.57 -17.21 12.63
C LEU A 33 17.06 -15.75 12.66
N ILE A 34 16.14 -14.80 12.70
CA ILE A 34 16.49 -13.37 12.83
C ILE A 34 17.24 -13.12 14.13
N ASP A 35 16.72 -13.62 15.26
CA ASP A 35 17.35 -13.47 16.57
C ASP A 35 18.77 -14.08 16.59
N PHE A 36 18.95 -15.23 15.94
CA PHE A 36 20.27 -15.89 15.82
C PHE A 36 21.27 -14.98 15.09
N ILE A 37 20.88 -14.35 13.98
CA ILE A 37 21.77 -13.46 13.22
C ILE A 37 22.07 -12.18 14.00
N ILE A 38 21.05 -11.58 14.60
CA ILE A 38 21.22 -10.38 15.43
C ILE A 38 22.17 -10.65 16.60
N ASN A 39 22.07 -11.80 17.24
CA ASN A 39 22.97 -12.20 18.32
C ASN A 39 24.43 -12.34 17.84
N ILE A 40 24.65 -12.93 16.66
CA ILE A 40 25.98 -13.01 16.07
C ILE A 40 26.55 -11.61 15.84
N TRP A 41 25.78 -10.72 15.22
CA TRP A 41 26.21 -9.37 14.95
C TRP A 41 26.48 -8.56 16.21
N SER A 42 25.60 -8.65 17.22
CA SER A 42 25.79 -7.96 18.50
C SER A 42 27.07 -8.40 19.20
N ASN A 43 27.38 -9.69 19.19
CA ASN A 43 28.60 -10.25 19.79
C ASN A 43 29.87 -9.86 19.04
N ASN A 44 29.77 -9.38 17.80
CA ASN A 44 30.91 -8.97 16.97
C ASN A 44 30.91 -7.45 16.68
N ALA A 45 30.09 -6.65 17.40
CA ALA A 45 29.95 -5.21 17.19
C ALA A 45 29.57 -4.83 15.75
N ILE A 46 28.80 -5.66 15.06
CA ILE A 46 28.32 -5.45 13.70
C ILE A 46 26.91 -4.86 13.77
N SER A 47 26.64 -3.81 12.99
CA SER A 47 25.33 -3.21 12.80
C SER A 47 25.00 -3.25 11.30
N GLN A 48 24.10 -4.14 10.90
CA GLN A 48 23.72 -4.36 9.52
C GLN A 48 22.21 -4.61 9.38
N ASP A 49 21.71 -4.56 8.13
CA ASP A 49 20.31 -4.79 7.80
C ASP A 49 20.07 -6.25 7.38
N ILE A 50 18.92 -6.77 7.82
CA ILE A 50 18.37 -8.05 7.38
C ILE A 50 17.19 -7.79 6.45
N ALA A 51 17.19 -8.48 5.32
CA ALA A 51 16.01 -8.65 4.49
C ALA A 51 15.62 -10.12 4.45
N ILE A 52 14.32 -10.38 4.57
CA ILE A 52 13.75 -11.72 4.46
C ILE A 52 12.80 -11.76 3.28
N MET A 53 12.77 -12.87 2.55
CA MET A 53 11.86 -13.01 1.42
C MET A 53 10.90 -14.17 1.67
N HIS A 54 9.61 -13.89 1.61
CA HIS A 54 8.61 -14.95 1.51
C HIS A 54 8.94 -15.81 0.29
N CYS A 55 8.92 -17.10 0.48
CA CYS A 55 9.32 -18.05 -0.54
C CYS A 55 8.58 -19.38 -0.33
N VAL A 56 8.10 -19.98 -1.41
CA VAL A 56 7.60 -21.35 -1.43
C VAL A 56 8.59 -22.20 -2.23
N THR A 57 9.16 -23.22 -1.57
CA THR A 57 10.18 -24.10 -2.16
C THR A 57 9.49 -25.21 -2.97
N SER A 58 8.79 -24.80 -4.01
CA SER A 58 8.16 -25.66 -5.03
C SER A 58 8.47 -25.07 -6.42
N TYR A 59 8.82 -25.89 -7.38
CA TYR A 59 9.33 -25.50 -8.70
C TYR A 59 8.60 -26.21 -9.83
N PRO A 60 7.55 -25.60 -10.45
CA PRO A 60 6.98 -24.29 -10.10
C PRO A 60 6.11 -24.33 -8.84
N THR A 61 5.90 -23.17 -8.21
CA THR A 61 4.88 -22.97 -7.18
C THR A 61 3.51 -22.82 -7.85
N LEU A 62 2.51 -23.56 -7.38
CA LEU A 62 1.12 -23.39 -7.84
C LEU A 62 0.54 -22.07 -7.32
N PRO A 63 -0.34 -21.38 -8.08
CA PRO A 63 -0.92 -20.12 -7.67
C PRO A 63 -1.60 -20.16 -6.29
N GLU A 64 -2.33 -21.23 -5.99
CA GLU A 64 -3.03 -21.46 -4.71
C GLU A 64 -2.09 -21.66 -3.52
N GLU A 65 -0.82 -22.03 -3.78
CA GLU A 65 0.20 -22.25 -2.76
C GLU A 65 1.14 -21.04 -2.59
N ALA A 66 1.10 -20.06 -3.49
CA ALA A 66 1.96 -18.88 -3.42
C ALA A 66 1.78 -18.07 -2.13
N ASN A 67 0.60 -18.11 -1.52
CA ASN A 67 0.28 -17.53 -0.20
C ASN A 67 0.87 -16.14 0.04
N LEU A 68 0.71 -15.24 -0.91
CA LEU A 68 1.33 -13.91 -0.88
C LEU A 68 0.94 -13.07 0.34
N LEU A 69 -0.21 -13.36 0.99
CA LEU A 69 -0.62 -12.66 2.20
C LEU A 69 0.36 -12.88 3.37
N ALA A 70 1.17 -13.92 3.36
CA ALA A 70 2.24 -14.15 4.34
C ALA A 70 3.26 -12.98 4.37
N ILE A 71 3.42 -12.24 3.26
CA ILE A 71 4.26 -11.03 3.20
C ILE A 71 3.83 -10.01 4.27
N ARG A 72 2.52 -9.82 4.47
CA ARG A 72 1.99 -8.91 5.51
C ARG A 72 2.28 -9.41 6.92
N GLU A 73 2.20 -10.70 7.15
CA GLU A 73 2.54 -11.29 8.43
C GLU A 73 4.02 -11.08 8.77
N LEU A 74 4.90 -11.30 7.80
CA LEU A 74 6.35 -11.10 7.93
C LEU A 74 6.73 -9.64 8.25
N GLN A 75 5.95 -8.65 7.80
CA GLN A 75 6.20 -7.23 8.12
C GLN A 75 6.14 -6.93 9.62
N SER A 76 5.46 -7.77 10.41
CA SER A 76 5.43 -7.65 11.87
C SER A 76 6.80 -7.86 12.53
N LEU A 77 7.80 -8.34 11.79
CA LEU A 77 9.15 -8.63 12.30
C LEU A 77 10.09 -7.42 12.24
N ASN A 78 9.65 -6.26 11.77
CA ASN A 78 10.43 -5.03 11.67
C ASN A 78 11.74 -5.16 10.87
N VAL A 79 11.76 -6.03 9.88
CA VAL A 79 12.86 -6.18 8.90
C VAL A 79 12.34 -5.92 7.50
N THR A 80 13.23 -5.69 6.54
CA THR A 80 12.84 -5.56 5.14
C THR A 80 12.27 -6.88 4.62
N VAL A 81 11.07 -6.85 4.05
CA VAL A 81 10.40 -8.03 3.49
C VAL A 81 10.40 -7.98 1.97
N GLY A 82 10.72 -9.09 1.34
CA GLY A 82 10.68 -9.31 -0.08
C GLY A 82 9.86 -10.55 -0.46
N TYR A 83 9.91 -10.91 -1.73
CA TYR A 83 9.30 -12.09 -2.29
C TYR A 83 10.26 -12.78 -3.27
N SER A 84 10.52 -14.07 -3.04
CA SER A 84 11.26 -14.96 -3.93
C SER A 84 10.24 -15.82 -4.68
N ASP A 85 10.09 -15.54 -5.97
CA ASP A 85 9.00 -16.03 -6.80
C ASP A 85 9.39 -17.24 -7.63
N HIS A 86 8.73 -18.36 -7.39
CA HIS A 86 8.85 -19.61 -8.17
C HIS A 86 7.58 -19.95 -8.95
N THR A 87 6.62 -19.03 -9.05
CA THR A 87 5.44 -19.23 -9.91
C THR A 87 5.80 -19.07 -11.40
N ILE A 88 4.97 -19.60 -12.29
CA ILE A 88 5.10 -19.31 -13.72
C ILE A 88 4.54 -17.90 -13.99
N GLY A 89 5.25 -17.12 -14.83
CA GLY A 89 4.89 -15.75 -15.17
C GLY A 89 5.32 -14.75 -14.09
N ILE A 90 4.77 -13.55 -14.13
CA ILE A 90 5.21 -12.40 -13.33
C ILE A 90 4.12 -11.83 -12.40
N GLU A 91 2.92 -12.38 -12.43
CA GLU A 91 1.77 -11.83 -11.70
C GLU A 91 1.98 -11.84 -10.19
N ALA A 92 2.47 -12.97 -9.64
CA ALA A 92 2.72 -13.09 -8.21
C ALA A 92 3.76 -12.06 -7.73
N ALA A 93 4.84 -11.89 -8.49
CA ALA A 93 5.86 -10.88 -8.22
C ALA A 93 5.30 -9.45 -8.23
N VAL A 94 4.44 -9.09 -9.20
CA VAL A 94 3.80 -7.77 -9.25
C VAL A 94 2.83 -7.57 -8.09
N LEU A 95 2.01 -8.57 -7.76
CA LEU A 95 1.06 -8.52 -6.64
C LEU A 95 1.77 -8.40 -5.28
N SER A 96 2.94 -9.02 -5.12
CA SER A 96 3.72 -8.94 -3.89
C SER A 96 4.08 -7.51 -3.50
N VAL A 97 4.27 -6.62 -4.49
CA VAL A 97 4.53 -5.18 -4.25
C VAL A 97 3.36 -4.51 -3.54
N ALA A 98 2.13 -4.83 -3.93
CA ALA A 98 0.93 -4.30 -3.29
C ALA A 98 0.76 -4.81 -1.84
N LEU A 99 1.38 -5.94 -1.52
CA LEU A 99 1.41 -6.50 -0.17
C LEU A 99 2.60 -6.00 0.66
N GLY A 100 3.48 -5.19 0.05
CA GLY A 100 4.58 -4.52 0.73
C GLY A 100 5.96 -5.17 0.54
N ALA A 101 6.11 -6.10 -0.40
CA ALA A 101 7.42 -6.61 -0.79
C ALA A 101 8.28 -5.46 -1.35
N ARG A 102 9.51 -5.33 -0.85
CA ARG A 102 10.49 -4.31 -1.26
C ARG A 102 11.62 -4.87 -2.10
N ILE A 103 11.77 -6.17 -2.09
CA ILE A 103 12.75 -6.93 -2.88
C ILE A 103 11.98 -8.02 -3.61
N ILE A 104 12.28 -8.21 -4.89
CA ILE A 104 11.74 -9.30 -5.70
C ILE A 104 12.90 -10.09 -6.25
N GLU A 105 12.85 -11.39 -6.07
CA GLU A 105 13.74 -12.36 -6.68
C GLU A 105 12.94 -13.23 -7.64
N LYS A 106 13.48 -13.47 -8.82
CA LYS A 106 12.87 -14.32 -9.85
C LYS A 106 13.96 -15.06 -10.60
N HIS A 107 13.72 -16.33 -10.89
CA HIS A 107 14.57 -17.08 -11.79
C HIS A 107 14.64 -16.42 -13.17
N PHE A 108 15.84 -16.40 -13.75
CA PHE A 108 16.10 -15.78 -15.05
C PHE A 108 16.77 -16.76 -15.98
N THR A 109 16.32 -16.80 -17.23
CA THR A 109 16.94 -17.57 -18.32
C THR A 109 16.96 -16.74 -19.60
N ILE A 110 17.87 -17.05 -20.51
CA ILE A 110 17.88 -16.46 -21.85
C ILE A 110 16.94 -17.23 -22.81
N ASP A 111 16.58 -18.46 -22.47
CA ASP A 111 15.68 -19.30 -23.25
C ASP A 111 14.97 -20.30 -22.32
N ASN A 112 13.65 -20.23 -22.23
CA ASN A 112 12.83 -21.12 -21.42
C ASN A 112 12.85 -22.57 -21.94
N ASN A 113 13.17 -22.77 -23.20
CA ASN A 113 13.25 -24.07 -23.83
C ASN A 113 14.69 -24.60 -23.98
N TYR A 114 15.65 -23.97 -23.29
CA TYR A 114 17.05 -24.36 -23.36
C TYR A 114 17.29 -25.81 -22.97
N SER A 115 16.55 -26.33 -22.01
CA SER A 115 16.55 -27.75 -21.62
C SER A 115 15.27 -28.09 -20.84
N ASP A 116 15.05 -29.39 -20.64
CA ASP A 116 13.92 -29.93 -19.85
C ASP A 116 14.09 -29.66 -18.33
N PHE A 117 15.18 -29.03 -17.92
CA PHE A 117 15.38 -28.67 -16.50
C PHE A 117 14.37 -27.61 -16.07
N ARG A 118 13.59 -27.95 -15.06
CA ARG A 118 12.43 -27.17 -14.56
C ARG A 118 12.70 -25.69 -14.33
N ASP A 119 13.92 -25.34 -13.93
CA ASP A 119 14.27 -23.95 -13.60
C ASP A 119 14.25 -23.05 -14.84
N HIS A 120 14.56 -23.56 -16.04
CA HIS A 120 14.40 -22.80 -17.27
C HIS A 120 12.94 -22.50 -17.59
N GLN A 121 12.05 -23.47 -17.35
CA GLN A 121 10.63 -23.35 -17.71
C GLN A 121 9.88 -22.33 -16.85
N LEU A 122 10.23 -22.19 -15.57
CA LEU A 122 9.63 -21.21 -14.64
C LEU A 122 10.33 -19.86 -14.62
N SER A 123 11.50 -19.75 -15.23
CA SER A 123 12.30 -18.52 -15.29
C SER A 123 11.67 -17.46 -16.17
N SER A 124 11.87 -16.22 -15.86
CA SER A 124 11.59 -15.13 -16.79
C SER A 124 12.70 -14.99 -17.82
N ASP A 125 12.34 -14.90 -19.09
CA ASP A 125 13.26 -14.52 -20.16
C ASP A 125 13.54 -13.02 -20.15
N PRO A 126 14.46 -12.47 -20.98
CA PRO A 126 14.78 -11.05 -21.01
C PRO A 126 13.58 -10.15 -21.28
N LYS A 127 12.62 -10.61 -22.12
CA LYS A 127 11.41 -9.84 -22.45
C LYS A 127 10.44 -9.82 -21.28
N GLU A 128 10.15 -10.96 -20.69
CA GLU A 128 9.27 -11.06 -19.53
C GLU A 128 9.86 -10.36 -18.31
N PHE A 129 11.17 -10.46 -18.08
CA PHE A 129 11.83 -9.76 -16.99
C PHE A 129 11.78 -8.24 -17.16
N SER A 130 11.90 -7.74 -18.40
CA SER A 130 11.70 -6.32 -18.70
C SER A 130 10.27 -5.87 -18.38
N GLN A 131 9.26 -6.69 -18.74
CA GLN A 131 7.86 -6.43 -18.40
C GLN A 131 7.64 -6.45 -16.89
N LEU A 132 8.25 -7.40 -16.17
CA LEU A 132 8.20 -7.46 -14.70
C LEU A 132 8.69 -6.13 -14.09
N VAL A 133 9.87 -5.66 -14.50
CA VAL A 133 10.44 -4.41 -14.00
C VAL A 133 9.53 -3.21 -14.27
N GLU A 134 8.95 -3.11 -15.47
CA GLU A 134 8.02 -2.04 -15.83
C GLU A 134 6.75 -2.10 -14.98
N ARG A 135 6.14 -3.29 -14.84
CA ARG A 135 4.91 -3.48 -14.07
C ARG A 135 5.12 -3.23 -12.58
N VAL A 136 6.25 -3.64 -12.01
CA VAL A 136 6.63 -3.34 -10.62
C VAL A 136 6.77 -1.83 -10.40
N LYS A 137 7.45 -1.12 -11.30
CA LYS A 137 7.56 0.35 -11.24
C LYS A 137 6.20 1.04 -11.33
N ASN A 138 5.31 0.53 -12.19
CA ASN A 138 3.96 1.07 -12.33
C ASN A 138 3.11 0.78 -11.08
N ALA A 139 3.13 -0.45 -10.57
CA ALA A 139 2.46 -0.83 -9.33
C ALA A 139 2.89 0.08 -8.16
N SER A 140 4.19 0.32 -7.99
CA SER A 140 4.72 1.21 -6.94
C SER A 140 4.19 2.65 -7.06
N LYS A 141 4.02 3.17 -8.30
CA LYS A 141 3.41 4.50 -8.52
C LYS A 141 1.92 4.51 -8.16
N LEU A 142 1.19 3.46 -8.54
CA LEU A 142 -0.25 3.33 -8.28
C LEU A 142 -0.57 3.21 -6.79
N LEU A 143 0.29 2.57 -6.01
CA LEU A 143 0.13 2.44 -4.56
C LEU A 143 0.19 3.78 -3.83
N GLY A 144 0.94 4.74 -4.34
CA GLY A 144 1.05 6.08 -3.74
C GLY A 144 1.60 6.06 -2.32
N SER A 145 1.12 6.99 -1.49
CA SER A 145 1.59 7.17 -0.10
C SER A 145 0.79 6.40 0.95
N GLY A 146 -0.32 5.78 0.59
CA GLY A 146 -1.28 5.16 1.51
C GLY A 146 -2.11 6.15 2.34
N LYS A 147 -1.85 7.46 2.25
CA LYS A 147 -2.64 8.48 2.96
C LYS A 147 -3.84 8.90 2.11
N LYS A 148 -5.05 8.83 2.66
CA LYS A 148 -6.25 9.34 1.97
C LYS A 148 -6.27 10.87 2.03
N THR A 149 -5.85 11.49 0.93
CA THR A 149 -5.83 12.95 0.77
C THR A 149 -6.48 13.34 -0.56
N VAL A 150 -6.91 14.59 -0.68
CA VAL A 150 -7.37 15.14 -1.96
C VAL A 150 -6.16 15.24 -2.90
N GLN A 151 -6.22 14.55 -4.03
CA GLN A 151 -5.14 14.52 -5.01
C GLN A 151 -5.02 15.87 -5.76
N LYS A 152 -3.84 16.14 -6.31
CA LYS A 152 -3.58 17.39 -7.04
C LYS A 152 -4.59 17.62 -8.19
N SER A 153 -4.93 16.56 -8.93
CA SER A 153 -5.91 16.63 -10.03
C SER A 153 -7.33 16.91 -9.54
N GLU A 154 -7.73 16.39 -8.37
CA GLU A 154 -9.05 16.63 -7.79
C GLU A 154 -9.22 18.08 -7.33
N ARG A 155 -8.14 18.75 -6.91
CA ARG A 155 -8.20 20.16 -6.46
C ARG A 155 -8.71 21.09 -7.55
N LEU A 156 -8.41 20.80 -8.81
CA LEU A 156 -8.82 21.63 -9.96
C LEU A 156 -10.33 21.61 -10.21
N VAL A 157 -10.99 20.53 -9.80
CA VAL A 157 -12.45 20.35 -10.01
C VAL A 157 -13.25 20.39 -8.71
N MET A 158 -12.55 20.50 -7.57
CA MET A 158 -13.15 20.35 -6.25
C MET A 158 -14.32 21.32 -6.01
N GLU A 159 -14.18 22.57 -6.40
CA GLU A 159 -15.24 23.59 -6.27
C GLU A 159 -16.47 23.21 -7.10
N ASN A 160 -16.27 22.77 -8.34
CA ASN A 160 -17.36 22.40 -9.24
C ASN A 160 -18.12 21.16 -8.82
N VAL A 161 -17.47 20.19 -8.15
CA VAL A 161 -18.10 18.91 -7.76
C VAL A 161 -18.68 18.92 -6.36
N ARG A 162 -18.18 19.78 -5.48
CA ARG A 162 -18.72 19.95 -4.13
C ARG A 162 -20.08 20.67 -4.19
N ARG A 163 -20.85 20.53 -3.11
CA ARG A 163 -22.12 21.21 -2.94
C ARG A 163 -22.02 22.22 -1.80
N SER A 164 -22.75 23.31 -1.97
CA SER A 164 -22.97 24.32 -0.95
C SER A 164 -24.34 24.17 -0.31
N ILE A 165 -24.47 24.55 0.93
CA ILE A 165 -25.75 24.64 1.64
C ILE A 165 -26.47 25.89 1.13
N VAL A 166 -27.72 25.73 0.66
CA VAL A 166 -28.57 26.78 0.16
C VAL A 166 -29.95 26.71 0.82
N ALA A 167 -30.71 27.80 0.76
CA ALA A 167 -32.11 27.81 1.16
C ALA A 167 -32.97 26.96 0.22
N LYS A 168 -33.75 26.03 0.76
CA LYS A 168 -34.68 25.18 0.00
C LYS A 168 -35.96 25.91 -0.42
N ARG A 169 -36.30 26.97 0.27
CA ARG A 169 -37.46 27.86 0.03
C ARG A 169 -37.06 29.30 0.41
N ASP A 170 -37.92 30.26 0.13
CA ASP A 170 -37.75 31.61 0.64
C ASP A 170 -37.83 31.63 2.15
N LEU A 171 -36.84 32.22 2.79
CA LEU A 171 -36.71 32.31 4.24
C LEU A 171 -36.63 33.77 4.67
N ASP A 172 -37.58 34.20 5.52
CA ASP A 172 -37.62 35.59 5.99
C ASP A 172 -36.55 35.86 7.05
N GLU A 173 -36.26 37.16 7.27
CA GLU A 173 -35.42 37.60 8.38
C GLU A 173 -35.98 37.07 9.70
N ASN A 174 -35.09 36.73 10.63
CA ASN A 174 -35.39 36.13 11.92
C ASN A 174 -35.90 34.67 11.89
N THR A 175 -35.99 34.03 10.73
CA THR A 175 -36.24 32.57 10.63
C THR A 175 -35.15 31.81 11.38
N ILE A 176 -35.53 30.87 12.24
CA ILE A 176 -34.59 29.89 12.84
C ILE A 176 -34.48 28.70 11.89
N LEU A 177 -33.26 28.46 11.40
CA LEU A 177 -33.01 27.45 10.39
C LEU A 177 -33.22 26.04 10.94
N ALA A 178 -34.07 25.27 10.25
CA ALA A 178 -34.30 23.86 10.47
C ALA A 178 -33.76 23.03 9.29
N TRP A 179 -33.69 21.73 9.46
CA TRP A 179 -33.21 20.81 8.40
C TRP A 179 -34.02 20.92 7.11
N ASP A 180 -35.32 21.09 7.22
CA ASP A 180 -36.24 21.23 6.08
C ASP A 180 -36.08 22.52 5.29
N ASP A 181 -35.36 23.51 5.84
CA ASP A 181 -35.05 24.78 5.17
C ASP A 181 -33.82 24.68 4.28
N LEU A 182 -33.06 23.57 4.36
CA LEU A 182 -31.79 23.41 3.66
C LEU A 182 -31.91 22.58 2.39
N SER A 183 -31.08 22.92 1.42
CA SER A 183 -30.84 22.13 0.21
C SER A 183 -29.36 22.22 -0.17
N TRP A 184 -28.91 21.35 -1.06
CA TRP A 184 -27.49 21.21 -1.39
C TRP A 184 -27.31 21.25 -2.90
N VAL A 185 -26.70 22.31 -3.41
CA VAL A 185 -26.49 22.53 -4.84
C VAL A 185 -25.01 22.75 -5.17
N ARG A 186 -24.62 22.46 -6.40
CA ARG A 186 -23.33 22.87 -6.95
C ARG A 186 -23.39 24.28 -7.48
N PRO A 187 -22.27 25.05 -7.46
CA PRO A 187 -20.90 24.69 -7.04
C PRO A 187 -20.69 24.76 -5.53
N GLY A 188 -19.50 24.34 -5.07
CA GLY A 188 -19.06 24.36 -3.68
C GLY A 188 -18.44 25.70 -3.26
N SER A 189 -19.03 26.82 -3.67
CA SER A 189 -18.57 28.19 -3.38
C SER A 189 -19.02 28.74 -2.02
N GLY A 190 -19.97 28.07 -1.36
CA GLY A 190 -20.50 28.44 -0.05
C GLY A 190 -20.10 27.47 1.07
N LEU A 191 -20.88 27.45 2.16
CA LEU A 191 -20.71 26.45 3.21
C LEU A 191 -20.88 25.05 2.66
N PRO A 192 -19.86 24.18 2.78
CA PRO A 192 -19.92 22.85 2.21
C PRO A 192 -20.94 21.96 2.93
N SER A 193 -21.56 21.03 2.19
CA SER A 193 -22.34 19.96 2.78
C SER A 193 -21.51 19.18 3.80
N GLY A 194 -22.12 18.78 4.93
CA GLY A 194 -21.47 18.20 6.09
C GLY A 194 -21.20 19.19 7.21
N ASN A 195 -21.46 20.50 7.00
CA ASN A 195 -21.34 21.56 8.01
C ASN A 195 -22.70 22.15 8.40
N GLU A 196 -23.78 21.39 8.29
CA GLU A 196 -25.15 21.81 8.58
C GLU A 196 -25.31 22.25 10.04
N GLU A 197 -24.55 21.67 10.95
CA GLU A 197 -24.53 22.06 12.37
C GLU A 197 -24.12 23.52 12.60
N MET A 198 -23.37 24.11 11.66
CA MET A 198 -22.96 25.51 11.74
C MET A 198 -24.12 26.49 11.48
N VAL A 199 -25.18 26.01 10.86
CA VAL A 199 -26.35 26.84 10.46
C VAL A 199 -27.64 26.42 11.15
N LEU A 200 -27.82 25.17 11.52
CA LEU A 200 -29.03 24.67 12.18
C LEU A 200 -29.22 25.33 13.55
N GLY A 201 -30.48 25.74 13.82
CA GLY A 201 -30.86 26.43 15.05
C GLY A 201 -30.40 27.89 15.10
N LYS A 202 -29.64 28.37 14.10
CA LYS A 202 -29.25 29.79 14.00
C LYS A 202 -30.40 30.61 13.40
N ARG A 203 -30.42 31.88 13.72
CA ARG A 203 -31.42 32.85 13.25
C ARG A 203 -30.86 33.67 12.07
N LEU A 204 -31.66 33.82 11.00
CA LEU A 204 -31.27 34.66 9.87
C LEU A 204 -31.26 36.15 10.25
N ARG A 205 -30.23 36.89 9.82
CA ARG A 205 -30.13 38.34 9.94
C ARG A 205 -30.88 39.10 8.85
N LYS A 206 -31.10 38.46 7.71
CA LYS A 206 -31.79 39.01 6.53
C LYS A 206 -32.51 37.90 5.80
N ARG A 207 -33.45 38.30 4.93
CA ARG A 207 -34.12 37.34 4.01
C ARG A 207 -33.09 36.64 3.12
N VAL A 208 -33.30 35.33 2.88
CA VAL A 208 -32.56 34.49 1.97
C VAL A 208 -33.54 33.82 1.02
N GLY A 209 -33.38 34.03 -0.30
CA GLY A 209 -34.24 33.46 -1.32
C GLY A 209 -33.96 31.98 -1.58
N VAL A 210 -34.95 31.30 -2.18
CA VAL A 210 -34.77 29.88 -2.59
C VAL A 210 -33.55 29.74 -3.50
N GLY A 211 -32.68 28.75 -3.20
CA GLY A 211 -31.46 28.49 -3.95
C GLY A 211 -30.29 29.42 -3.60
N GLU A 212 -30.47 30.48 -2.80
CA GLU A 212 -29.39 31.33 -2.34
C GLU A 212 -28.53 30.64 -1.28
N LEU A 213 -27.23 30.96 -1.29
CA LEU A 213 -26.26 30.44 -0.32
C LEU A 213 -26.62 30.87 1.10
N ILE A 214 -26.64 29.91 2.02
CA ILE A 214 -26.62 30.20 3.45
C ILE A 214 -25.16 30.37 3.87
N THR A 215 -24.81 31.57 4.35
CA THR A 215 -23.46 31.92 4.78
C THR A 215 -23.46 32.28 6.28
N LEU A 216 -22.31 32.23 6.92
CA LEU A 216 -22.18 32.62 8.32
C LEU A 216 -22.55 34.12 8.55
N ASP A 217 -22.32 34.97 7.56
CA ASP A 217 -22.67 36.39 7.60
C ASP A 217 -24.19 36.63 7.60
N ASN A 218 -24.95 35.67 7.14
CA ASN A 218 -26.43 35.71 7.16
C ASN A 218 -27.03 35.31 8.50
N LEU A 219 -26.20 34.87 9.47
CA LEU A 219 -26.66 34.33 10.75
C LEU A 219 -26.40 35.26 11.92
N LYS A 220 -27.30 35.21 12.94
CA LYS A 220 -27.16 35.85 14.24
C LYS A 220 -26.65 34.87 15.27
#